data_f5d3e7c89a11bfd3c129d5c4972238b8
#
_entry.id   f5d3e7c89a11bfd3c129d5c4972238b8
#
_cell.length_a   1.000
_cell.length_b   1.000
_cell.length_c   1.000
_cell.angle_alpha   90.00
_cell.angle_beta   90.00
_cell.angle_gamma   90.00
#
_symmetry.space_group_name_H-M   'P 1'
#
loop_
_entity.id
_entity.type
_entity.pdbx_description
1 polymer ?
#
loop_
_entity_poly.entity_id
_entity_poly.type
_entity_poly.pdbx_seq_one_letter_code
_entity_poly.pdbx_strand_id
1 'polypeptide(L)'
;MKAFVWGVLVVLTGVLAPVAEAASSAVVLMYHRFGEPEYPSTNTTAEQLDAHIAELTSGAYNVMALDDIVAELNAGEALPDRTVGLSIDDGYLSIYSLAWPRLKAAGLPFTVFIATGHIDRRSSRHLSWDQIREMRDAGVDFGHHTVSH
;
A
#
# COMPACT_ATOMS: atom_id res chain seq x y z
N MET A 1 46.39 1.45 -62.90
CA MET A 1 45.55 0.64 -61.93
C MET A 1 45.07 1.60 -60.83
N LYS A 2 43.77 1.96 -60.82
CA LYS A 2 43.20 2.81 -59.78
C LYS A 2 42.40 1.94 -58.82
N ALA A 3 42.85 1.84 -57.54
CA ALA A 3 42.16 1.11 -56.50
C ALA A 3 41.01 1.94 -55.92
N PHE A 4 39.77 1.44 -56.00
CA PHE A 4 38.58 2.03 -55.40
C PHE A 4 38.42 1.45 -54.01
N VAL A 5 38.55 2.27 -52.97
CA VAL A 5 38.28 1.91 -51.55
C VAL A 5 36.82 2.19 -51.30
N TRP A 6 36.03 1.14 -51.03
CA TRP A 6 34.68 1.21 -50.56
C TRP A 6 34.65 1.41 -49.03
N GLY A 7 34.28 2.56 -48.57
CA GLY A 7 34.04 2.79 -47.14
C GLY A 7 32.67 2.28 -46.76
N VAL A 8 32.60 1.33 -45.81
CA VAL A 8 31.35 0.85 -45.20
C VAL A 8 30.95 1.82 -44.11
N LEU A 9 29.85 2.53 -44.33
CA LEU A 9 29.23 3.38 -43.32
C LEU A 9 28.34 2.50 -42.41
N VAL A 10 28.81 2.23 -41.17
CA VAL A 10 28.01 1.56 -40.16
C VAL A 10 27.15 2.62 -39.46
N VAL A 11 25.83 2.62 -39.74
CA VAL A 11 24.86 3.43 -39.01
C VAL A 11 24.45 2.69 -37.76
N LEU A 12 24.95 3.11 -36.60
CA LEU A 12 24.48 2.63 -35.30
C LEU A 12 23.10 3.26 -35.02
N THR A 13 22.02 2.52 -35.25
CA THR A 13 20.69 2.88 -34.77
C THR A 13 20.61 2.57 -33.29
N GLY A 14 20.85 3.56 -32.43
CA GLY A 14 20.58 3.46 -30.99
C GLY A 14 19.08 3.28 -30.78
N VAL A 15 18.66 2.12 -30.28
CA VAL A 15 17.30 1.93 -29.75
C VAL A 15 17.21 2.72 -28.45
N LEU A 16 16.57 3.90 -28.50
CA LEU A 16 16.17 4.62 -27.28
C LEU A 16 15.08 3.77 -26.60
N ALA A 17 15.43 3.09 -25.52
CA ALA A 17 14.44 2.52 -24.62
C ALA A 17 13.55 3.66 -24.10
N PRO A 18 12.20 3.48 -24.04
CA PRO A 18 11.34 4.49 -23.43
C PRO A 18 11.81 4.71 -22.00
N VAL A 19 12.16 5.95 -21.66
CA VAL A 19 12.35 6.36 -20.27
C VAL A 19 10.95 6.26 -19.65
N ALA A 20 10.77 5.33 -18.72
CA ALA A 20 9.56 5.29 -17.92
C ALA A 20 9.44 6.64 -17.22
N GLU A 21 8.37 7.38 -17.52
CA GLU A 21 8.08 8.64 -16.85
C GLU A 21 7.78 8.30 -15.39
N ALA A 22 8.59 8.86 -14.50
CA ALA A 22 8.46 8.59 -13.08
C ALA A 22 7.13 9.13 -12.57
N ALA A 23 6.36 8.29 -11.84
CA ALA A 23 5.04 8.66 -11.37
C ALA A 23 5.14 9.72 -10.27
N SER A 24 4.36 10.80 -10.39
CA SER A 24 4.23 11.87 -9.39
C SER A 24 3.00 11.68 -8.48
N SER A 25 2.40 10.49 -8.48
CA SER A 25 1.18 10.17 -7.74
C SER A 25 1.13 8.69 -7.37
N ALA A 26 0.41 8.39 -6.29
CA ALA A 26 0.08 7.04 -5.85
C ALA A 26 -1.43 6.88 -5.67
N VAL A 27 -1.92 5.66 -5.68
CA VAL A 27 -3.29 5.32 -5.28
C VAL A 27 -3.26 4.79 -3.85
N VAL A 28 -4.18 5.25 -3.01
CA VAL A 28 -4.37 4.69 -1.68
C VAL A 28 -5.69 3.93 -1.64
N LEU A 29 -5.62 2.62 -1.33
CA LEU A 29 -6.80 1.81 -1.07
C LEU A 29 -7.17 1.95 0.40
N MET A 30 -8.35 2.47 0.68
CA MET A 30 -8.86 2.69 2.03
C MET A 30 -9.85 1.61 2.42
N TYR A 31 -9.64 0.99 3.58
CA TYR A 31 -10.49 -0.03 4.17
C TYR A 31 -11.00 0.44 5.55
N HIS A 32 -11.99 -0.29 6.11
CA HIS A 32 -12.47 -0.05 7.47
C HIS A 32 -12.67 -1.37 8.23
N ARG A 33 -13.63 -2.20 7.79
CA ARG A 33 -14.06 -3.45 8.45
C ARG A 33 -13.79 -4.66 7.59
N PHE A 34 -13.64 -5.79 8.24
CA PHE A 34 -13.39 -7.05 7.54
C PHE A 34 -14.27 -8.17 8.10
N GLY A 35 -15.03 -8.84 7.22
CA GLY A 35 -15.87 -9.98 7.61
C GLY A 35 -17.06 -9.61 8.52
N GLU A 36 -17.52 -8.37 8.48
CA GLU A 36 -18.64 -7.85 9.26
C GLU A 36 -19.82 -7.52 8.33
N PRO A 37 -20.60 -8.50 7.86
CA PRO A 37 -21.62 -8.32 6.81
C PRO A 37 -22.77 -7.40 7.21
N GLU A 38 -22.97 -7.13 8.49
CA GLU A 38 -23.93 -6.17 9.00
C GLU A 38 -23.60 -4.70 8.66
N TYR A 39 -22.38 -4.44 8.18
CA TYR A 39 -21.91 -3.10 7.77
C TYR A 39 -21.51 -3.06 6.29
N PRO A 40 -22.40 -3.35 5.34
CA PRO A 40 -22.05 -3.62 3.94
C PRO A 40 -21.35 -2.44 3.22
N SER A 41 -21.53 -1.22 3.66
CA SER A 41 -20.94 -0.03 3.04
C SER A 41 -19.45 0.17 3.40
N THR A 42 -18.98 -0.45 4.50
CA THR A 42 -17.60 -0.30 5.00
C THR A 42 -16.90 -1.64 5.19
N ASN A 43 -17.57 -2.75 4.87
CA ASN A 43 -17.07 -4.10 5.04
C ASN A 43 -16.39 -4.62 3.78
N THR A 44 -15.23 -5.24 3.97
CA THR A 44 -14.57 -6.09 2.97
C THR A 44 -14.66 -7.52 3.46
N THR A 45 -15.17 -8.45 2.65
CA THR A 45 -15.19 -9.86 3.05
C THR A 45 -13.78 -10.47 3.06
N ALA A 46 -13.61 -11.62 3.71
CA ALA A 46 -12.33 -12.31 3.71
C ALA A 46 -11.87 -12.67 2.28
N GLU A 47 -12.81 -13.16 1.45
CA GLU A 47 -12.56 -13.53 0.06
C GLU A 47 -12.18 -12.31 -0.80
N GLN A 48 -12.82 -11.16 -0.56
CA GLN A 48 -12.45 -9.92 -1.25
C GLN A 48 -11.04 -9.47 -0.86
N LEU A 49 -10.72 -9.51 0.44
CA LEU A 49 -9.37 -9.16 0.90
C LEU A 49 -8.32 -10.11 0.30
N ASP A 50 -8.58 -11.42 0.30
CA ASP A 50 -7.68 -12.40 -0.29
C ASP A 50 -7.49 -12.17 -1.80
N ALA A 51 -8.54 -11.79 -2.53
CA ALA A 51 -8.44 -11.40 -3.95
C ALA A 51 -7.64 -10.11 -4.15
N HIS A 52 -7.83 -9.10 -3.30
CA HIS A 52 -7.03 -7.87 -3.34
C HIS A 52 -5.54 -8.13 -3.05
N ILE A 53 -5.25 -8.98 -2.05
CA ILE A 53 -3.87 -9.39 -1.75
C ILE A 53 -3.24 -10.11 -2.94
N ALA A 54 -3.96 -11.05 -3.56
CA ALA A 54 -3.47 -11.77 -4.74
C ALA A 54 -3.15 -10.83 -5.90
N GLU A 55 -4.01 -9.85 -6.16
CA GLU A 55 -3.78 -8.83 -7.19
C GLU A 55 -2.59 -7.95 -6.86
N LEU A 56 -2.49 -7.42 -5.63
CA LEU A 56 -1.41 -6.54 -5.19
C LEU A 56 -0.04 -7.25 -5.17
N THR A 57 -0.02 -8.56 -4.95
CA THR A 57 1.21 -9.37 -4.96
C THR A 57 1.53 -9.99 -6.32
N SER A 58 0.73 -9.74 -7.35
CA SER A 58 0.93 -10.28 -8.72
C SER A 58 2.20 -9.80 -9.41
N GLY A 59 2.86 -8.76 -8.87
CA GLY A 59 4.01 -8.07 -9.46
C GLY A 59 3.61 -6.93 -10.41
N ALA A 60 2.31 -6.65 -10.55
CA ALA A 60 1.82 -5.54 -11.36
C ALA A 60 1.86 -4.18 -10.65
N TYR A 61 2.05 -4.18 -9.31
CA TYR A 61 1.99 -2.99 -8.46
C TYR A 61 3.21 -2.91 -7.54
N ASN A 62 3.56 -1.67 -7.16
CA ASN A 62 4.55 -1.37 -6.14
C ASN A 62 3.81 -0.94 -4.86
N VAL A 63 3.60 -1.87 -3.93
CA VAL A 63 2.93 -1.57 -2.66
C VAL A 63 3.95 -1.00 -1.68
N MET A 64 3.74 0.23 -1.22
CA MET A 64 4.66 0.96 -0.36
C MET A 64 3.96 1.40 0.93
N ALA A 65 4.75 1.58 2.00
CA ALA A 65 4.26 2.23 3.22
C ALA A 65 3.81 3.67 2.92
N LEU A 66 2.73 4.13 3.58
CA LEU A 66 2.21 5.48 3.33
C LEU A 66 3.23 6.57 3.68
N ASP A 67 4.01 6.36 4.74
CA ASP A 67 5.03 7.33 5.16
C ASP A 67 6.13 7.46 4.11
N ASP A 68 6.55 6.37 3.48
CA ASP A 68 7.54 6.38 2.39
C ASP A 68 6.98 7.11 1.15
N ILE A 69 5.72 6.81 0.77
CA ILE A 69 5.05 7.51 -0.34
C ILE A 69 5.02 9.02 -0.09
N VAL A 70 4.62 9.42 1.11
CA VAL A 70 4.52 10.85 1.50
C VAL A 70 5.91 11.49 1.55
N ALA A 71 6.91 10.78 2.06
CA ALA A 71 8.28 11.29 2.14
C ALA A 71 8.88 11.54 0.75
N GLU A 72 8.74 10.60 -0.19
CA GLU A 72 9.23 10.74 -1.56
C GLU A 72 8.51 11.88 -2.30
N LEU A 73 7.19 11.95 -2.21
CA LEU A 73 6.41 13.04 -2.83
C LEU A 73 6.79 14.42 -2.28
N ASN A 74 7.01 14.54 -0.96
CA ASN A 74 7.42 15.79 -0.34
C ASN A 74 8.86 16.20 -0.72
N ALA A 75 9.72 15.23 -0.99
CA ALA A 75 11.07 15.47 -1.49
C ALA A 75 11.10 15.84 -2.98
N GLY A 76 9.97 15.72 -3.69
CA GLY A 76 9.90 15.87 -5.13
C GLY A 76 10.52 14.70 -5.89
N GLU A 77 10.70 13.57 -5.21
CA GLU A 77 11.22 12.36 -5.80
C GLU A 77 10.11 11.61 -6.56
N ALA A 78 10.53 10.83 -7.51
CA ALA A 78 9.63 10.06 -8.34
C ALA A 78 9.27 8.73 -7.69
N LEU A 79 7.98 8.45 -7.58
CA LEU A 79 7.51 7.14 -7.14
C LEU A 79 7.68 6.07 -8.23
N PRO A 80 7.87 4.80 -7.84
CA PRO A 80 7.75 3.68 -8.77
C PRO A 80 6.40 3.70 -9.51
N ASP A 81 6.39 3.22 -10.75
CA ASP A 81 5.13 3.11 -11.50
C ASP A 81 4.12 2.23 -10.75
N ARG A 82 2.83 2.57 -10.84
CA ARG A 82 1.73 1.85 -10.16
C ARG A 82 1.93 1.71 -8.64
N THR A 83 2.42 2.76 -8.00
CA THR A 83 2.55 2.79 -6.54
C THR A 83 1.18 2.77 -5.87
N VAL A 84 1.01 1.86 -4.91
CA VAL A 84 -0.21 1.70 -4.10
C VAL A 84 0.13 1.73 -2.62
N GLY A 85 -0.59 2.55 -1.85
CA GLY A 85 -0.59 2.53 -0.40
C GLY A 85 -1.85 1.86 0.15
N LEU A 86 -1.79 1.31 1.35
CA LEU A 86 -2.94 0.73 2.03
C LEU A 86 -3.21 1.47 3.34
N SER A 87 -4.46 1.93 3.52
CA SER A 87 -4.93 2.51 4.78
C SER A 87 -6.14 1.74 5.31
N ILE A 88 -6.27 1.68 6.63
CA ILE A 88 -7.40 1.07 7.31
C ILE A 88 -7.85 2.00 8.42
N ASP A 89 -9.10 2.47 8.37
CA ASP A 89 -9.59 3.49 9.25
C ASP A 89 -10.34 2.92 10.48
N ASP A 90 -10.55 3.77 11.48
CA ASP A 90 -11.35 3.60 12.70
C ASP A 90 -10.77 2.67 13.76
N GLY A 91 -9.90 1.71 13.43
CA GLY A 91 -9.33 0.79 14.40
C GLY A 91 -10.30 -0.30 14.86
N TYR A 92 -11.13 -0.86 13.98
CA TYR A 92 -12.03 -1.98 14.31
C TYR A 92 -11.28 -3.26 14.67
N LEU A 93 -11.88 -4.09 15.52
CA LEU A 93 -11.29 -5.36 15.98
C LEU A 93 -11.01 -6.33 14.82
N SER A 94 -11.82 -6.29 13.78
CA SER A 94 -11.64 -7.12 12.58
C SER A 94 -10.33 -6.86 11.82
N ILE A 95 -9.69 -5.72 12.04
CA ILE A 95 -8.34 -5.45 11.54
C ILE A 95 -7.35 -6.45 12.15
N TYR A 96 -7.38 -6.61 13.48
CA TYR A 96 -6.50 -7.52 14.21
C TYR A 96 -6.81 -8.99 13.92
N SER A 97 -8.11 -9.35 13.95
CA SER A 97 -8.52 -10.75 13.87
C SER A 97 -8.53 -11.33 12.45
N LEU A 98 -8.71 -10.48 11.41
CA LEU A 98 -8.86 -10.97 10.04
C LEU A 98 -7.84 -10.36 9.06
N ALA A 99 -7.70 -9.01 9.03
CA ALA A 99 -6.89 -8.35 8.01
C ALA A 99 -5.38 -8.49 8.28
N TRP A 100 -4.94 -8.15 9.50
CA TRP A 100 -3.52 -8.17 9.85
C TRP A 100 -2.80 -9.50 9.59
N PRO A 101 -3.33 -10.68 10.02
CA PRO A 101 -2.67 -11.94 9.73
C PRO A 101 -2.44 -12.19 8.24
N ARG A 102 -3.39 -11.78 7.39
CA ARG A 102 -3.34 -11.95 5.93
C ARG A 102 -2.33 -11.00 5.29
N LEU A 103 -2.42 -9.71 5.61
CA LEU A 103 -1.51 -8.69 5.09
C LEU A 103 -0.06 -8.95 5.53
N LYS A 104 0.14 -9.34 6.80
CA LYS A 104 1.44 -9.74 7.34
C LYS A 104 2.03 -10.94 6.61
N ALA A 105 1.23 -11.98 6.37
CA ALA A 105 1.67 -13.16 5.62
C ALA A 105 2.06 -12.85 4.18
N ALA A 106 1.40 -11.84 3.58
CA ALA A 106 1.69 -11.36 2.23
C ALA A 106 2.86 -10.35 2.18
N GLY A 107 3.39 -9.89 3.31
CA GLY A 107 4.44 -8.88 3.39
C GLY A 107 3.99 -7.50 2.91
N LEU A 108 2.68 -7.21 2.93
CA LEU A 108 2.13 -5.94 2.48
C LEU A 108 2.12 -4.91 3.61
N PRO A 109 2.78 -3.74 3.44
CA PRO A 109 2.71 -2.65 4.41
C PRO A 109 1.33 -2.00 4.38
N PHE A 110 0.86 -1.54 5.54
CA PHE A 110 -0.37 -0.78 5.69
C PHE A 110 -0.33 0.10 6.93
N THR A 111 -1.12 1.17 6.93
CA THR A 111 -1.26 2.09 8.06
C THR A 111 -2.67 2.02 8.61
N VAL A 112 -2.81 1.94 9.94
CA VAL A 112 -4.12 1.97 10.62
C VAL A 112 -4.33 3.36 11.24
N PHE A 113 -5.38 4.07 10.82
CA PHE A 113 -5.79 5.34 11.41
C PHE A 113 -6.81 5.10 12.51
N ILE A 114 -6.45 5.40 13.77
CA ILE A 114 -7.24 5.04 14.95
C ILE A 114 -8.02 6.22 15.54
N ALA A 115 -9.31 6.00 15.83
CA ALA A 115 -10.14 6.89 16.62
C ALA A 115 -10.02 6.51 18.11
N THR A 116 -9.16 7.23 18.85
CA THR A 116 -8.68 6.84 20.18
C THR A 116 -9.78 6.73 21.23
N GLY A 117 -10.86 7.50 21.11
CA GLY A 117 -11.94 7.48 22.09
C GLY A 117 -12.68 6.15 22.20
N HIS A 118 -12.73 5.35 21.13
CA HIS A 118 -13.32 4.02 21.16
C HIS A 118 -12.40 3.04 21.91
N ILE A 119 -11.10 3.18 21.74
CA ILE A 119 -10.07 2.36 22.36
C ILE A 119 -9.99 2.66 23.86
N ASP A 120 -9.99 3.95 24.25
CA ASP A 120 -9.97 4.39 25.63
C ASP A 120 -11.18 3.90 26.42
N ARG A 121 -12.37 3.87 25.79
CA ARG A 121 -13.59 3.33 26.37
C ARG A 121 -13.64 1.79 26.36
N ARG A 122 -12.58 1.11 25.88
CA ARG A 122 -12.48 -0.35 25.78
C ARG A 122 -13.65 -0.97 24.99
N SER A 123 -14.02 -0.37 23.90
CA SER A 123 -15.07 -0.90 23.02
C SER A 123 -14.72 -2.30 22.54
N SER A 124 -15.61 -3.26 22.72
CA SER A 124 -15.41 -4.64 22.27
C SER A 124 -15.37 -4.81 20.74
N ARG A 125 -15.71 -3.77 20.00
CA ARG A 125 -15.69 -3.75 18.52
C ARG A 125 -14.43 -3.09 17.94
N HIS A 126 -13.55 -2.57 18.79
CA HIS A 126 -12.33 -1.86 18.35
C HIS A 126 -11.09 -2.54 18.95
N LEU A 127 -9.95 -2.22 18.39
CA LEU A 127 -8.64 -2.64 18.91
C LEU A 127 -8.47 -2.19 20.37
N SER A 128 -7.76 -2.99 21.14
CA SER A 128 -7.22 -2.56 22.44
C SER A 128 -5.84 -1.93 22.27
N TRP A 129 -5.40 -1.13 23.24
CA TRP A 129 -4.04 -0.61 23.27
C TRP A 129 -2.96 -1.68 23.25
N ASP A 130 -3.23 -2.88 23.82
CA ASP A 130 -2.29 -4.00 23.79
C ASP A 130 -2.15 -4.58 22.38
N GLN A 131 -3.26 -4.75 21.65
CA GLN A 131 -3.25 -5.20 20.27
C GLN A 131 -2.56 -4.18 19.34
N ILE A 132 -2.79 -2.88 19.55
CA ILE A 132 -2.10 -1.82 18.81
C ILE A 132 -0.59 -1.90 19.04
N ARG A 133 -0.13 -2.08 20.28
CA ARG A 133 1.29 -2.24 20.58
C ARG A 133 1.88 -3.48 19.93
N GLU A 134 1.18 -4.62 19.99
CA GLU A 134 1.61 -5.86 19.34
C GLU A 134 1.76 -5.70 17.81
N MET A 135 0.77 -5.08 17.15
CA MET A 135 0.82 -4.82 15.72
C MET A 135 1.95 -3.86 15.36
N ARG A 136 2.12 -2.76 16.12
CA ARG A 136 3.22 -1.80 15.95
C ARG A 136 4.59 -2.47 16.08
N ASP A 137 4.77 -3.29 17.12
CA ASP A 137 6.04 -3.99 17.37
C ASP A 137 6.33 -5.05 16.28
N ALA A 138 5.29 -5.45 15.53
CA ALA A 138 5.39 -6.29 14.35
C ALA A 138 5.52 -5.49 13.03
N GLY A 139 5.67 -4.14 13.09
CA GLY A 139 5.95 -3.29 11.95
C GLY A 139 4.71 -2.69 11.26
N VAL A 140 3.55 -2.66 11.93
CA VAL A 140 2.36 -1.95 11.40
C VAL A 140 2.44 -0.48 11.80
N ASP A 141 2.21 0.41 10.85
CA ASP A 141 2.15 1.84 11.08
C ASP A 141 0.78 2.27 11.60
N PHE A 142 0.80 3.28 12.50
CA PHE A 142 -0.42 3.84 13.07
C PHE A 142 -0.46 5.35 12.90
N GLY A 143 -1.59 5.84 12.41
CA GLY A 143 -1.92 7.25 12.29
C GLY A 143 -3.08 7.66 13.20
N HIS A 144 -3.33 8.95 13.29
CA HIS A 144 -4.38 9.53 14.13
C HIS A 144 -5.64 9.80 13.32
N HIS A 145 -6.80 9.33 13.80
CA HIS A 145 -8.11 9.56 13.19
C HIS A 145 -9.06 10.29 14.17
N THR A 146 -8.56 11.33 14.82
CA THR A 146 -9.21 12.09 15.88
C THR A 146 -9.53 11.25 17.14
N VAL A 147 -10.29 11.82 18.07
CA VAL A 147 -10.74 11.12 19.29
C VAL A 147 -12.05 10.39 19.04
N SER A 148 -12.98 11.03 18.38
CA SER A 148 -14.38 10.55 18.25
C SER A 148 -14.82 10.22 16.82
N HIS A 149 -13.96 10.45 15.85
CA HIS A 149 -14.21 10.36 14.40
C HIS A 149 -15.06 11.52 13.86
#